data_e863eda9ac34800203f580e2866a4f15
#
_entry.id   e863eda9ac34800203f580e2866a4f15
#
_cell.length_a   1.000
_cell.length_b   1.000
_cell.length_c   1.000
_cell.angle_alpha   90.00
_cell.angle_beta   90.00
_cell.angle_gamma   90.00
#
_symmetry.space_group_name_H-M   'P 1'
#
loop_
_entity.id
_entity.type
_entity.pdbx_description
1 polymer ?
#
loop_
_entity_poly.entity_id
_entity_poly.type
_entity_poly.pdbx_seq_one_letter_code
_entity_poly.pdbx_strand_id
1 'polypeptide(L)'
;LTNESEVNQAVFTIITKQIQRGSGRIQMILRPDYTFLTQLLTFSQPRDTTLVISHIICLNNSEQVTSAKKNYNLHCLMNILPLCTCSYQYQPYYYYDNIISQLESFRLFPYLILTDDYAVILSEKLNTGFLTCQKESLEMLEQIFENYIHQSRPLLTKIENVYDQLRYVQEILRFDSTVEYSFQMTPCMTALLTHDFLEKNVSRQIPARDAFIETFEKHIHNTYERHLSRNHTLVFSEEGIWEFLRTGHLEEYPSYIYTAPSPEDRILLIKLLTKELRHNTYRMRMLRQSIGPVRNGANIYITSSAGYLLFTPLGSSTPVYLNIEETGLLMTFLDFFDSMDESLFYPPAETLSRLEKIIQDYSAAYL
;
A
#
# COMPACT_ATOMS: atom_id res chain seq x y z
N LEU A 1 -34.41 4.78 12.82
CA LEU A 1 -33.23 5.37 13.49
C LEU A 1 -33.30 6.88 13.30
N THR A 2 -33.36 7.61 14.38
CA THR A 2 -33.70 9.05 14.36
C THR A 2 -32.56 9.94 14.82
N ASN A 3 -31.46 9.36 15.31
CA ASN A 3 -30.27 10.07 15.76
C ASN A 3 -29.01 9.23 15.61
N GLU A 4 -27.84 9.87 15.72
CA GLU A 4 -26.54 9.25 15.54
C GLU A 4 -26.28 8.07 16.51
N SER A 5 -26.73 8.18 17.76
CA SER A 5 -26.56 7.13 18.76
C SER A 5 -27.33 5.86 18.37
N GLU A 6 -28.56 5.99 17.90
CA GLU A 6 -29.35 4.86 17.42
C GLU A 6 -28.74 4.24 16.15
N VAL A 7 -28.21 5.06 15.24
CA VAL A 7 -27.52 4.60 14.06
C VAL A 7 -26.27 3.81 14.46
N ASN A 8 -25.40 4.37 15.29
CA ASN A 8 -24.17 3.70 15.74
C ASN A 8 -24.48 2.40 16.49
N GLN A 9 -25.53 2.36 17.31
CA GLN A 9 -25.93 1.14 18.01
C GLN A 9 -26.47 0.06 17.04
N ALA A 10 -27.25 0.43 16.04
CA ALA A 10 -27.73 -0.50 15.02
C ALA A 10 -26.54 -1.07 14.21
N VAL A 11 -25.64 -0.21 13.74
CA VAL A 11 -24.41 -0.62 13.01
C VAL A 11 -23.55 -1.52 13.88
N PHE A 12 -23.30 -1.15 15.15
CA PHE A 12 -22.57 -1.98 16.09
C PHE A 12 -23.17 -3.38 16.19
N THR A 13 -24.48 -3.45 16.36
CA THR A 13 -25.18 -4.72 16.57
C THR A 13 -25.07 -5.65 15.36
N ILE A 14 -25.33 -5.14 14.14
CA ILE A 14 -25.32 -5.98 12.92
C ILE A 14 -23.88 -6.40 12.54
N ILE A 15 -22.93 -5.50 12.68
CA ILE A 15 -21.52 -5.76 12.37
C ILE A 15 -20.92 -6.75 13.38
N THR A 16 -21.14 -6.53 14.68
CA THR A 16 -20.63 -7.44 15.72
C THR A 16 -21.21 -8.84 15.54
N LYS A 17 -22.51 -8.96 15.21
CA LYS A 17 -23.15 -10.24 14.95
C LYS A 17 -22.54 -10.97 13.75
N GLN A 18 -22.24 -10.25 12.65
CA GLN A 18 -21.57 -10.82 11.48
C GLN A 18 -20.13 -11.24 11.79
N ILE A 19 -19.39 -10.43 12.54
CA ILE A 19 -18.02 -10.73 12.98
C ILE A 19 -18.00 -11.97 13.88
N GLN A 20 -18.93 -12.09 14.83
CA GLN A 20 -19.04 -13.25 15.72
C GLN A 20 -19.34 -14.55 14.96
N ARG A 21 -20.05 -14.48 13.83
CA ARG A 21 -20.25 -15.61 12.92
C ARG A 21 -18.93 -16.08 12.28
N GLY A 22 -17.97 -15.18 12.07
CA GLY A 22 -16.64 -15.45 11.50
C GLY A 22 -16.64 -15.81 10.02
N SER A 23 -17.78 -15.71 9.33
CA SER A 23 -17.95 -16.04 7.91
C SER A 23 -19.05 -15.22 7.27
N GLY A 24 -19.20 -15.31 5.95
CA GLY A 24 -20.25 -14.58 5.22
C GLY A 24 -19.75 -13.23 4.68
N ARG A 25 -20.67 -12.28 4.53
CA ARG A 25 -20.40 -11.03 3.81
C ARG A 25 -20.81 -9.80 4.60
N ILE A 26 -20.01 -8.72 4.46
CA ILE A 26 -20.39 -7.34 4.74
C ILE A 26 -20.20 -6.55 3.44
N GLN A 27 -21.27 -5.98 2.93
CA GLN A 27 -21.28 -5.19 1.71
C GLN A 27 -21.63 -3.73 2.07
N MET A 28 -20.81 -2.79 1.63
CA MET A 28 -20.97 -1.39 2.03
C MET A 28 -20.89 -0.47 0.81
N ILE A 29 -21.87 0.43 0.68
CA ILE A 29 -21.76 1.64 -0.14
C ILE A 29 -21.68 2.78 0.86
N LEU A 30 -20.48 3.28 1.13
CA LEU A 30 -20.28 4.16 2.27
C LEU A 30 -19.08 5.07 2.07
N ARG A 31 -19.16 6.26 2.64
CA ARG A 31 -17.98 7.15 2.72
C ARG A 31 -16.99 6.60 3.76
N PRO A 32 -15.69 6.61 3.46
CA PRO A 32 -14.68 5.96 4.31
C PRO A 32 -14.34 6.75 5.59
N ASP A 33 -14.84 7.96 5.75
CA ASP A 33 -14.65 8.79 6.94
C ASP A 33 -15.70 8.52 8.06
N TYR A 34 -16.54 7.48 7.92
CA TYR A 34 -17.35 6.97 9.01
C TYR A 34 -16.46 6.22 10.01
N THR A 35 -15.74 7.00 10.81
CA THR A 35 -14.69 6.51 11.73
C THR A 35 -15.17 5.49 12.73
N PHE A 36 -16.42 5.59 13.19
CA PHE A 36 -17.03 4.61 14.10
C PHE A 36 -16.97 3.20 13.53
N LEU A 37 -17.40 3.01 12.27
CA LEU A 37 -17.40 1.69 11.63
C LEU A 37 -15.97 1.21 11.34
N THR A 38 -15.09 2.08 10.87
CA THR A 38 -13.68 1.75 10.60
C THR A 38 -12.99 1.27 11.88
N GLN A 39 -13.21 1.95 13.00
CA GLN A 39 -12.67 1.55 14.31
C GLN A 39 -13.28 0.23 14.76
N LEU A 40 -14.62 0.05 14.67
CA LEU A 40 -15.28 -1.19 15.02
C LEU A 40 -14.70 -2.39 14.27
N LEU A 41 -14.53 -2.28 12.96
CA LEU A 41 -13.94 -3.34 12.13
C LEU A 41 -12.46 -3.58 12.49
N THR A 42 -11.69 -2.53 12.74
CA THR A 42 -10.26 -2.64 13.06
C THR A 42 -10.01 -3.29 14.41
N PHE A 43 -10.82 -2.99 15.44
CA PHE A 43 -10.61 -3.51 16.79
C PHE A 43 -11.32 -4.83 17.10
N SER A 44 -12.31 -5.22 16.30
CA SER A 44 -13.13 -6.42 16.56
C SER A 44 -12.71 -7.62 15.69
N GLN A 45 -11.43 -7.76 15.36
CA GLN A 45 -10.93 -8.81 14.46
C GLN A 45 -10.96 -10.20 15.11
N PRO A 46 -11.62 -11.20 14.51
CA PRO A 46 -11.48 -12.60 14.89
C PRO A 46 -10.12 -13.14 14.42
N ARG A 47 -9.58 -14.14 15.12
CA ARG A 47 -8.28 -14.75 14.78
C ARG A 47 -8.34 -15.55 13.47
N ASP A 48 -9.44 -16.29 13.27
CA ASP A 48 -9.68 -17.10 12.07
C ASP A 48 -11.03 -16.68 11.49
N THR A 49 -11.01 -16.14 10.27
CA THR A 49 -12.23 -15.65 9.63
C THR A 49 -12.20 -15.86 8.11
N THR A 50 -13.33 -16.23 7.54
CA THR A 50 -13.59 -16.22 6.09
C THR A 50 -14.53 -15.07 5.70
N LEU A 51 -14.68 -14.08 6.57
CA LEU A 51 -15.52 -12.91 6.34
C LEU A 51 -14.95 -12.05 5.23
N VAL A 52 -15.78 -11.80 4.21
CA VAL A 52 -15.45 -10.91 3.10
C VAL A 52 -16.14 -9.56 3.30
N ILE A 53 -15.39 -8.49 3.20
CA ILE A 53 -15.90 -7.11 3.30
C ILE A 53 -15.71 -6.43 1.96
N SER A 54 -16.78 -6.17 1.22
CA SER A 54 -16.76 -5.41 -0.03
C SER A 54 -17.23 -3.98 0.23
N HIS A 55 -16.38 -3.00 -0.04
CA HIS A 55 -16.65 -1.59 0.27
C HIS A 55 -16.55 -0.73 -0.99
N ILE A 56 -17.67 -0.18 -1.43
CA ILE A 56 -17.75 0.73 -2.58
C ILE A 56 -17.66 2.17 -2.09
N ILE A 57 -16.68 2.91 -2.61
CA ILE A 57 -16.34 4.28 -2.24
C ILE A 57 -16.54 5.20 -3.45
N CYS A 58 -17.19 6.33 -3.22
CA CYS A 58 -17.24 7.38 -4.23
C CYS A 58 -15.96 8.21 -4.15
N LEU A 59 -15.21 8.29 -5.24
CA LEU A 59 -14.06 9.17 -5.39
C LEU A 59 -14.42 10.41 -6.21
N ASN A 60 -13.68 11.49 -5.96
CA ASN A 60 -13.86 12.73 -6.68
C ASN A 60 -13.18 12.68 -8.05
N ASN A 61 -13.90 13.06 -9.10
CA ASN A 61 -13.42 13.12 -10.48
C ASN A 61 -12.73 14.46 -10.83
N SER A 62 -12.39 15.32 -9.86
CA SER A 62 -11.74 16.58 -10.19
C SER A 62 -10.26 16.36 -10.54
N GLU A 63 -9.85 16.75 -11.75
CA GLU A 63 -8.46 16.74 -12.22
C GLU A 63 -7.57 17.78 -11.52
N GLN A 64 -8.16 18.66 -10.69
CA GLN A 64 -7.39 19.64 -9.95
C GLN A 64 -6.73 18.99 -8.73
N VAL A 65 -5.44 18.77 -8.84
CA VAL A 65 -4.57 18.44 -7.71
C VAL A 65 -4.56 19.66 -6.78
N THR A 66 -5.48 19.66 -5.83
CA THR A 66 -5.45 20.64 -4.74
C THR A 66 -4.45 20.16 -3.69
N SER A 67 -3.78 21.11 -3.01
CA SER A 67 -2.78 20.78 -1.97
C SER A 67 -3.19 19.56 -1.12
N ALA A 68 -2.24 18.75 -0.66
CA ALA A 68 -2.46 17.51 0.09
C ALA A 68 -3.50 17.59 1.23
N LYS A 69 -3.68 18.80 1.82
CA LYS A 69 -4.69 19.08 2.85
C LYS A 69 -6.14 19.05 2.35
N LYS A 70 -6.38 19.11 1.04
CA LYS A 70 -7.70 19.13 0.42
C LYS A 70 -7.94 17.95 -0.52
N ASN A 71 -7.05 16.98 -0.57
CA ASN A 71 -7.20 15.84 -1.45
C ASN A 71 -8.16 14.81 -0.83
N TYR A 72 -9.40 14.83 -1.28
CA TYR A 72 -10.45 13.93 -0.82
C TYR A 72 -10.08 12.45 -1.06
N ASN A 73 -9.57 12.13 -2.25
CA ASN A 73 -9.22 10.75 -2.60
C ASN A 73 -8.11 10.19 -1.69
N LEU A 74 -7.11 11.02 -1.35
CA LEU A 74 -6.08 10.64 -0.39
C LEU A 74 -6.64 10.41 1.02
N HIS A 75 -7.58 11.25 1.47
CA HIS A 75 -8.28 11.03 2.74
C HIS A 75 -9.06 9.72 2.73
N CYS A 76 -9.73 9.39 1.62
CA CYS A 76 -10.39 8.09 1.46
C CYS A 76 -9.39 6.94 1.62
N LEU A 77 -8.26 6.98 0.92
CA LEU A 77 -7.21 5.97 1.04
C LEU A 77 -6.72 5.83 2.50
N MET A 78 -6.38 6.95 3.15
CA MET A 78 -5.88 6.91 4.53
C MET A 78 -6.86 6.28 5.52
N ASN A 79 -8.17 6.50 5.33
CA ASN A 79 -9.20 5.95 6.21
C ASN A 79 -9.41 4.43 6.01
N ILE A 80 -9.15 3.90 4.83
CA ILE A 80 -9.31 2.46 4.58
C ILE A 80 -8.04 1.64 4.79
N LEU A 81 -6.86 2.24 4.80
CA LEU A 81 -5.59 1.52 5.02
C LEU A 81 -5.58 0.63 6.27
N PRO A 82 -6.13 1.03 7.43
CA PRO A 82 -6.23 0.14 8.58
C PRO A 82 -7.02 -1.14 8.30
N LEU A 83 -8.07 -1.08 7.47
CA LEU A 83 -8.88 -2.23 7.11
C LEU A 83 -8.12 -3.22 6.19
N CYS A 84 -7.20 -2.72 5.36
CA CYS A 84 -6.36 -3.56 4.51
C CYS A 84 -5.37 -4.43 5.32
N THR A 85 -5.12 -4.09 6.58
CA THR A 85 -4.24 -4.83 7.49
C THR A 85 -4.98 -5.82 8.39
N CYS A 86 -6.31 -5.83 8.30
CA CYS A 86 -7.16 -6.70 9.11
C CYS A 86 -7.12 -8.16 8.62
N SER A 87 -7.57 -9.07 9.49
CA SER A 87 -7.72 -10.50 9.18
C SER A 87 -8.84 -10.82 8.18
N TYR A 88 -9.74 -9.86 7.92
CA TYR A 88 -10.81 -9.97 6.92
C TYR A 88 -10.26 -9.93 5.50
N GLN A 89 -11.00 -10.54 4.57
CA GLN A 89 -10.79 -10.29 3.14
C GLN A 89 -11.43 -8.94 2.78
N TYR A 90 -10.72 -7.84 3.00
CA TYR A 90 -11.20 -6.50 2.70
C TYR A 90 -10.94 -6.14 1.25
N GLN A 91 -11.99 -5.76 0.53
CA GLN A 91 -12.00 -5.48 -0.91
C GLN A 91 -12.60 -4.09 -1.15
N PRO A 92 -11.78 -3.02 -1.22
CA PRO A 92 -12.26 -1.68 -1.56
C PRO A 92 -12.44 -1.52 -3.07
N TYR A 93 -13.57 -0.97 -3.47
CA TYR A 93 -13.92 -0.61 -4.83
C TYR A 93 -14.21 0.89 -4.90
N TYR A 94 -14.08 1.48 -6.08
CA TYR A 94 -14.43 2.88 -6.28
C TYR A 94 -15.19 3.10 -7.59
N TYR A 95 -15.96 4.17 -7.60
CA TYR A 95 -16.50 4.82 -8.79
C TYR A 95 -16.30 6.33 -8.67
N TYR A 96 -16.28 7.00 -9.81
CA TYR A 96 -16.19 8.45 -9.82
C TYR A 96 -17.57 9.09 -9.87
N ASP A 97 -17.74 10.12 -9.06
CA ASP A 97 -18.86 11.04 -9.21
C ASP A 97 -18.44 12.45 -8.76
N ASN A 98 -19.17 13.45 -9.16
CA ASN A 98 -18.95 14.80 -8.67
C ASN A 98 -19.55 14.93 -7.25
N ILE A 99 -18.67 14.89 -6.24
CA ILE A 99 -19.05 14.93 -4.83
C ILE A 99 -19.84 16.17 -4.50
N ILE A 100 -19.52 17.33 -5.13
CA ILE A 100 -20.25 18.58 -4.90
C ILE A 100 -21.69 18.46 -5.42
N SER A 101 -21.89 17.88 -6.61
CA SER A 101 -23.23 17.66 -7.17
C SER A 101 -24.01 16.58 -6.41
N GLN A 102 -23.34 15.64 -5.75
CA GLN A 102 -23.98 14.67 -4.87
C GLN A 102 -24.53 15.31 -3.60
N LEU A 103 -23.81 16.28 -3.00
CA LEU A 103 -24.25 17.03 -1.84
C LEU A 103 -25.47 17.91 -2.15
N GLU A 104 -25.62 18.35 -3.41
CA GLU A 104 -26.75 19.15 -3.88
C GLU A 104 -27.92 18.30 -4.41
N SER A 105 -27.69 17.02 -4.70
CA SER A 105 -28.74 16.11 -5.19
C SER A 105 -29.61 15.59 -4.05
N PHE A 106 -30.91 15.44 -4.32
CA PHE A 106 -31.93 14.99 -3.35
C PHE A 106 -31.81 13.49 -3.04
N ARG A 107 -30.62 13.05 -2.57
CA ARG A 107 -30.39 11.66 -2.14
C ARG A 107 -30.68 11.53 -0.65
N LEU A 108 -31.88 11.06 -0.32
CA LEU A 108 -32.30 10.94 1.09
C LEU A 108 -31.47 9.93 1.88
N PHE A 109 -31.07 8.81 1.27
CA PHE A 109 -30.36 7.70 1.93
C PHE A 109 -29.33 7.09 0.98
N PRO A 110 -28.16 7.73 0.79
CA PRO A 110 -27.17 7.30 -0.19
C PRO A 110 -26.31 6.13 0.27
N TYR A 111 -26.33 5.77 1.54
CA TYR A 111 -25.42 4.80 2.12
C TYR A 111 -26.12 3.52 2.54
N LEU A 112 -25.43 2.41 2.34
CA LEU A 112 -25.88 1.06 2.62
C LEU A 112 -24.80 0.28 3.38
N ILE A 113 -25.21 -0.41 4.45
CA ILE A 113 -24.44 -1.47 5.09
C ILE A 113 -25.32 -2.71 5.09
N LEU A 114 -24.88 -3.77 4.40
CA LEU A 114 -25.59 -5.03 4.25
C LEU A 114 -24.76 -6.16 4.81
N THR A 115 -25.36 -7.00 5.64
CA THR A 115 -24.82 -8.27 6.15
C THR A 115 -25.71 -9.42 5.68
N ASP A 116 -25.37 -10.66 6.01
CA ASP A 116 -26.19 -11.80 5.60
C ASP A 116 -27.63 -11.74 6.13
N ASP A 117 -27.87 -11.13 7.32
CA ASP A 117 -29.17 -11.15 7.98
C ASP A 117 -29.81 -9.76 8.13
N TYR A 118 -29.07 -8.68 7.90
CA TYR A 118 -29.53 -7.31 8.20
C TYR A 118 -29.01 -6.31 7.17
N ALA A 119 -29.79 -5.24 6.99
CA ALA A 119 -29.33 -4.06 6.27
C ALA A 119 -29.64 -2.78 7.04
N VAL A 120 -28.69 -1.83 7.00
CA VAL A 120 -28.90 -0.46 7.46
C VAL A 120 -28.70 0.48 6.27
N ILE A 121 -29.71 1.30 6.01
CA ILE A 121 -29.71 2.33 4.97
C ILE A 121 -29.57 3.66 5.68
N LEU A 122 -28.60 4.48 5.32
CA LEU A 122 -28.21 5.67 6.08
C LEU A 122 -28.36 6.95 5.27
N SER A 123 -28.75 8.02 5.96
CA SER A 123 -28.75 9.36 5.41
C SER A 123 -27.32 9.86 5.15
N GLU A 124 -27.20 10.91 4.36
CA GLU A 124 -25.91 11.56 4.03
C GLU A 124 -25.10 11.94 5.27
N LYS A 125 -25.77 12.44 6.33
CA LYS A 125 -25.11 12.84 7.58
C LYS A 125 -24.81 11.67 8.52
N LEU A 126 -25.19 10.44 8.16
CA LEU A 126 -25.00 9.23 8.98
C LEU A 126 -25.68 9.29 10.37
N ASN A 127 -26.67 10.15 10.52
CA ASN A 127 -27.35 10.37 11.80
C ASN A 127 -28.82 9.89 11.82
N THR A 128 -29.33 9.45 10.69
CA THR A 128 -30.68 8.85 10.56
C THR A 128 -30.64 7.70 9.57
N GLY A 129 -31.59 6.80 9.65
CA GLY A 129 -31.62 5.67 8.72
C GLY A 129 -32.73 4.65 9.01
N PHE A 130 -32.69 3.57 8.27
CA PHE A 130 -33.59 2.44 8.40
C PHE A 130 -32.81 1.16 8.64
N LEU A 131 -33.29 0.33 9.57
CA LEU A 131 -32.82 -1.02 9.78
C LEU A 131 -33.87 -2.00 9.29
N THR A 132 -33.46 -2.98 8.48
CA THR A 132 -34.35 -4.08 8.05
C THR A 132 -33.67 -5.43 8.17
N CYS A 133 -34.48 -6.47 8.40
CA CYS A 133 -34.11 -7.89 8.34
C CYS A 133 -35.09 -8.69 7.48
N GLN A 134 -35.97 -8.02 6.74
CA GLN A 134 -36.94 -8.67 5.85
C GLN A 134 -36.23 -9.22 4.62
N LYS A 135 -36.43 -10.50 4.34
CA LYS A 135 -35.69 -11.22 3.29
C LYS A 135 -35.83 -10.56 1.91
N GLU A 136 -37.04 -10.17 1.53
CA GLU A 136 -37.32 -9.53 0.25
C GLU A 136 -36.60 -8.18 0.12
N SER A 137 -36.52 -7.44 1.25
CA SER A 137 -35.73 -6.16 1.29
C SER A 137 -34.26 -6.42 1.17
N LEU A 138 -33.71 -7.46 1.82
CA LEU A 138 -32.29 -7.82 1.73
C LEU A 138 -31.91 -8.23 0.30
N GLU A 139 -32.71 -9.09 -0.35
CA GLU A 139 -32.52 -9.52 -1.73
C GLU A 139 -32.53 -8.33 -2.71
N MET A 140 -33.44 -7.38 -2.53
CA MET A 140 -33.48 -6.15 -3.35
C MET A 140 -32.23 -5.29 -3.13
N LEU A 141 -31.78 -5.11 -1.88
CA LEU A 141 -30.60 -4.31 -1.55
C LEU A 141 -29.32 -4.97 -2.04
N GLU A 142 -29.25 -6.31 -2.02
CA GLU A 142 -28.14 -7.06 -2.61
C GLU A 142 -28.06 -6.83 -4.13
N GLN A 143 -29.18 -6.86 -4.85
CA GLN A 143 -29.21 -6.56 -6.28
C GLN A 143 -28.75 -5.12 -6.57
N ILE A 144 -29.12 -4.16 -5.72
CA ILE A 144 -28.64 -2.79 -5.84
C ILE A 144 -27.12 -2.75 -5.64
N PHE A 145 -26.58 -3.42 -4.62
CA PHE A 145 -25.15 -3.49 -4.37
C PHE A 145 -24.40 -4.11 -5.56
N GLU A 146 -24.86 -5.23 -6.11
CA GLU A 146 -24.27 -5.89 -7.26
C GLU A 146 -24.26 -4.99 -8.51
N ASN A 147 -25.30 -4.20 -8.73
CA ASN A 147 -25.31 -3.22 -9.81
C ASN A 147 -24.24 -2.15 -9.65
N TYR A 148 -23.97 -1.68 -8.42
CA TYR A 148 -22.90 -0.73 -8.14
C TYR A 148 -21.52 -1.37 -8.31
N ILE A 149 -21.31 -2.61 -7.84
CA ILE A 149 -20.01 -3.26 -7.92
C ILE A 149 -19.60 -3.52 -9.39
N HIS A 150 -20.55 -3.87 -10.26
CA HIS A 150 -20.31 -4.03 -11.69
C HIS A 150 -19.88 -2.74 -12.41
N GLN A 151 -20.21 -1.59 -11.84
CA GLN A 151 -19.81 -0.26 -12.37
C GLN A 151 -18.56 0.28 -11.67
N SER A 152 -18.10 -0.39 -10.63
CA SER A 152 -16.96 0.02 -9.82
C SER A 152 -15.66 -0.69 -10.27
N ARG A 153 -14.53 -0.11 -9.87
CA ARG A 153 -13.19 -0.71 -10.07
C ARG A 153 -12.55 -1.00 -8.72
N PRO A 154 -11.70 -2.03 -8.60
CA PRO A 154 -10.89 -2.20 -7.41
C PRO A 154 -10.05 -0.94 -7.13
N LEU A 155 -10.08 -0.44 -5.89
CA LEU A 155 -9.24 0.70 -5.49
C LEU A 155 -7.84 0.23 -5.10
N LEU A 156 -7.78 -0.85 -4.36
CA LEU A 156 -6.56 -1.51 -3.94
C LEU A 156 -6.72 -3.01 -4.13
N THR A 157 -5.66 -3.67 -4.58
CA THR A 157 -5.59 -5.13 -4.63
C THR A 157 -4.46 -5.61 -3.74
N LYS A 158 -4.78 -6.46 -2.78
CA LYS A 158 -3.80 -7.06 -1.89
C LYS A 158 -3.08 -8.21 -2.61
N ILE A 159 -1.76 -8.17 -2.61
CA ILE A 159 -0.92 -9.24 -3.14
C ILE A 159 -0.38 -10.04 -1.94
N GLU A 160 -0.65 -11.35 -1.92
CA GLU A 160 -0.39 -12.19 -0.75
C GLU A 160 0.82 -13.11 -0.90
N ASN A 161 1.36 -13.24 -2.11
CA ASN A 161 2.52 -14.10 -2.34
C ASN A 161 3.56 -13.44 -3.27
N VAL A 162 4.81 -13.91 -3.18
CA VAL A 162 5.94 -13.35 -3.91
C VAL A 162 5.85 -13.52 -5.43
N TYR A 163 5.22 -14.58 -5.92
CA TYR A 163 5.09 -14.80 -7.38
C TYR A 163 4.13 -13.79 -7.99
N ASP A 164 3.01 -13.51 -7.32
CA ASP A 164 2.07 -12.48 -7.73
C ASP A 164 2.70 -11.09 -7.62
N GLN A 165 3.53 -10.85 -6.59
CA GLN A 165 4.32 -9.63 -6.44
C GLN A 165 5.26 -9.43 -7.64
N LEU A 166 6.08 -10.42 -7.97
CA LEU A 166 7.02 -10.32 -9.09
C LEU A 166 6.29 -10.13 -10.43
N ARG A 167 5.17 -10.83 -10.64
CA ARG A 167 4.34 -10.66 -11.84
C ARG A 167 3.79 -9.24 -11.92
N TYR A 168 3.23 -8.72 -10.82
CA TYR A 168 2.68 -7.36 -10.78
C TYR A 168 3.75 -6.31 -11.05
N VAL A 169 4.92 -6.41 -10.41
CA VAL A 169 6.03 -5.48 -10.66
C VAL A 169 6.50 -5.57 -12.11
N GLN A 170 6.57 -6.77 -12.70
CA GLN A 170 6.90 -6.93 -14.13
C GLN A 170 5.84 -6.28 -15.04
N GLU A 171 4.56 -6.33 -14.69
CA GLU A 171 3.49 -5.66 -15.42
C GLU A 171 3.63 -4.14 -15.33
N ILE A 172 3.87 -3.57 -14.14
CA ILE A 172 4.14 -2.13 -13.97
C ILE A 172 5.34 -1.71 -14.83
N LEU A 173 6.39 -2.52 -14.86
CA LEU A 173 7.60 -2.24 -15.63
C LEU A 173 7.37 -2.17 -17.15
N ARG A 174 6.27 -2.70 -17.66
CA ARG A 174 5.90 -2.62 -19.10
C ARG A 174 5.23 -1.31 -19.47
N PHE A 175 4.63 -0.60 -18.51
CA PHE A 175 4.00 0.69 -18.78
C PHE A 175 5.03 1.75 -19.09
N ASP A 176 4.75 2.58 -20.06
CA ASP A 176 5.64 3.69 -20.44
C ASP A 176 5.42 4.87 -19.48
N SER A 177 6.31 5.05 -18.53
CA SER A 177 6.29 6.14 -17.57
C SER A 177 7.56 6.98 -17.70
N THR A 178 7.41 8.29 -17.74
CA THR A 178 8.54 9.24 -17.83
C THR A 178 9.12 9.61 -16.47
N VAL A 179 8.36 9.40 -15.40
CA VAL A 179 8.75 9.74 -14.01
C VAL A 179 8.45 8.57 -13.10
N GLU A 180 9.37 8.29 -12.20
CA GLU A 180 9.31 7.15 -11.31
C GLU A 180 9.94 7.49 -9.96
N TYR A 181 9.21 7.19 -8.88
CA TYR A 181 9.68 7.36 -7.51
C TYR A 181 9.66 6.06 -6.74
N SER A 182 10.77 5.75 -6.05
CA SER A 182 10.85 4.78 -4.98
C SER A 182 11.15 5.50 -3.68
N PHE A 183 10.26 5.43 -2.72
CA PHE A 183 10.42 5.99 -1.38
C PHE A 183 10.42 4.86 -0.37
N GLN A 184 11.57 4.63 0.26
CA GLN A 184 11.75 3.58 1.25
C GLN A 184 12.91 3.92 2.18
N MET A 185 12.83 3.56 3.46
CA MET A 185 13.90 3.90 4.41
C MET A 185 15.19 3.15 4.08
N THR A 186 15.12 1.85 3.84
CA THR A 186 16.22 1.05 3.27
C THR A 186 16.18 1.18 1.75
N PRO A 187 17.25 1.63 1.08
CA PRO A 187 17.22 1.80 -0.38
C PRO A 187 16.99 0.48 -1.10
N CYS A 188 16.22 0.53 -2.20
CA CYS A 188 16.03 -0.63 -3.08
C CYS A 188 17.38 -1.16 -3.59
N MET A 189 17.67 -2.40 -3.27
CA MET A 189 18.90 -3.08 -3.69
C MET A 189 18.66 -4.02 -4.87
N THR A 190 17.43 -4.15 -5.33
CA THR A 190 17.04 -5.17 -6.34
C THR A 190 17.90 -5.10 -7.59
N ALA A 191 18.12 -3.90 -8.13
CA ALA A 191 18.95 -3.71 -9.34
C ALA A 191 20.43 -4.06 -9.13
N LEU A 192 20.89 -4.22 -7.89
CA LEU A 192 22.28 -4.51 -7.52
C LEU A 192 22.53 -6.00 -7.20
N LEU A 193 21.47 -6.81 -7.13
CA LEU A 193 21.59 -8.23 -6.83
C LEU A 193 22.18 -8.98 -8.02
N THR A 194 23.11 -9.90 -7.74
CA THR A 194 23.79 -10.71 -8.75
C THR A 194 23.31 -12.16 -8.70
N HIS A 195 23.60 -12.94 -9.74
CA HIS A 195 23.35 -14.39 -9.75
C HIS A 195 23.95 -15.07 -8.51
N ASP A 196 25.23 -14.82 -8.23
CA ASP A 196 25.92 -15.42 -7.08
C ASP A 196 25.26 -15.06 -5.74
N PHE A 197 24.76 -13.82 -5.64
CA PHE A 197 24.00 -13.39 -4.45
C PHE A 197 22.70 -14.18 -4.31
N LEU A 198 21.95 -14.38 -5.41
CA LEU A 198 20.70 -15.14 -5.40
C LEU A 198 20.95 -16.61 -5.08
N GLU A 199 21.94 -17.23 -5.71
CA GLU A 199 22.30 -18.64 -5.45
C GLU A 199 22.69 -18.86 -3.98
N LYS A 200 23.39 -17.91 -3.37
CA LYS A 200 23.81 -17.96 -1.98
C LYS A 200 22.66 -17.75 -1.00
N ASN A 201 21.76 -16.78 -1.29
CA ASN A 201 20.83 -16.25 -0.29
C ASN A 201 19.37 -16.67 -0.52
N VAL A 202 18.93 -17.06 -1.72
CA VAL A 202 17.56 -17.55 -1.95
C VAL A 202 17.34 -18.85 -1.17
N SER A 203 16.25 -18.91 -0.42
CA SER A 203 15.90 -20.02 0.46
C SER A 203 15.81 -21.34 -0.33
N ARG A 204 16.43 -22.40 0.20
CA ARG A 204 16.33 -23.77 -0.36
C ARG A 204 14.92 -24.36 -0.23
N GLN A 205 14.04 -23.75 0.54
CA GLN A 205 12.66 -24.20 0.73
C GLN A 205 11.70 -23.69 -0.36
N ILE A 206 12.18 -22.80 -1.25
CA ILE A 206 11.37 -22.29 -2.36
C ILE A 206 11.12 -23.41 -3.36
N PRO A 207 9.84 -23.74 -3.68
CA PRO A 207 9.51 -24.70 -4.74
C PRO A 207 10.06 -24.23 -6.08
N ALA A 208 10.63 -25.16 -6.86
CA ALA A 208 11.27 -24.86 -8.14
C ALA A 208 12.28 -23.71 -8.07
N ARG A 209 13.16 -23.73 -7.06
CA ARG A 209 14.12 -22.68 -6.72
C ARG A 209 14.89 -22.12 -7.92
N ASP A 210 15.39 -22.98 -8.81
CA ASP A 210 16.18 -22.56 -9.97
C ASP A 210 15.34 -21.74 -10.94
N ALA A 211 14.09 -22.14 -11.20
CA ALA A 211 13.14 -21.39 -12.02
C ALA A 211 12.74 -20.05 -11.35
N PHE A 212 12.67 -20.04 -10.02
CA PHE A 212 12.46 -18.82 -9.25
C PHE A 212 13.63 -17.85 -9.43
N ILE A 213 14.88 -18.33 -9.28
CA ILE A 213 16.09 -17.53 -9.47
C ILE A 213 16.13 -16.95 -10.90
N GLU A 214 15.89 -17.78 -11.91
CA GLU A 214 15.84 -17.32 -13.32
C GLU A 214 14.78 -16.20 -13.54
N THR A 215 13.60 -16.36 -12.93
CA THR A 215 12.55 -15.35 -13.00
C THR A 215 12.96 -14.07 -12.28
N PHE A 216 13.62 -14.21 -11.15
CA PHE A 216 14.10 -13.08 -10.36
C PHE A 216 15.22 -12.32 -11.05
N GLU A 217 16.13 -13.00 -11.74
CA GLU A 217 17.18 -12.39 -12.55
C GLU A 217 16.62 -11.55 -13.70
N LYS A 218 15.58 -12.05 -14.37
CA LYS A 218 14.86 -11.26 -15.39
C LYS A 218 14.27 -10.00 -14.77
N HIS A 219 13.73 -10.10 -13.54
CA HIS A 219 13.22 -8.94 -12.82
C HIS A 219 14.34 -7.95 -12.47
N ILE A 220 15.48 -8.41 -11.97
CA ILE A 220 16.65 -7.57 -11.68
C ILE A 220 17.12 -6.83 -12.94
N HIS A 221 17.29 -7.55 -14.04
CA HIS A 221 17.73 -6.96 -15.31
C HIS A 221 16.74 -5.89 -15.79
N ASN A 222 15.45 -6.18 -15.82
CA ASN A 222 14.42 -5.21 -16.22
C ASN A 222 14.41 -3.96 -15.32
N THR A 223 14.61 -4.14 -14.02
CA THR A 223 14.68 -3.03 -13.07
C THR A 223 15.90 -2.15 -13.34
N TYR A 224 17.05 -2.76 -13.57
CA TYR A 224 18.29 -2.04 -13.86
C TYR A 224 18.19 -1.24 -15.18
N GLU A 225 17.75 -1.87 -16.28
CA GLU A 225 17.55 -1.20 -17.57
C GLU A 225 16.58 -0.02 -17.47
N ARG A 226 15.56 -0.17 -16.64
CA ARG A 226 14.57 0.88 -16.40
C ARG A 226 15.19 2.06 -15.64
N HIS A 227 16.04 1.81 -14.63
CA HIS A 227 16.73 2.86 -13.91
C HIS A 227 17.65 3.67 -14.83
N LEU A 228 18.29 3.02 -15.81
CA LEU A 228 19.14 3.69 -16.81
C LEU A 228 18.33 4.55 -17.80
N SER A 229 17.14 4.13 -18.16
CA SER A 229 16.36 4.73 -19.25
C SER A 229 15.38 5.83 -18.82
N ARG A 230 15.19 6.06 -17.50
CA ARG A 230 14.12 6.91 -16.98
C ARG A 230 14.54 7.83 -15.84
N ASN A 231 13.72 8.85 -15.60
CA ASN A 231 13.85 9.72 -14.43
C ASN A 231 13.40 8.99 -13.15
N HIS A 232 14.13 7.93 -12.80
CA HIS A 232 13.91 7.25 -11.53
C HIS A 232 14.59 8.01 -10.40
N THR A 233 13.83 8.31 -9.34
CA THR A 233 14.32 8.93 -8.11
C THR A 233 14.15 7.96 -6.96
N LEU A 234 15.25 7.53 -6.37
CA LEU A 234 15.27 6.70 -5.17
C LEU A 234 15.48 7.59 -3.94
N VAL A 235 14.51 7.58 -3.03
CA VAL A 235 14.54 8.28 -1.74
C VAL A 235 14.75 7.26 -0.62
N PHE A 236 15.75 7.48 0.22
CA PHE A 236 16.12 6.60 1.33
C PHE A 236 16.70 7.37 2.52
N SER A 237 17.02 6.70 3.62
CA SER A 237 17.58 7.30 4.83
C SER A 237 18.90 6.67 5.25
N GLU A 238 19.70 7.41 6.01
CA GLU A 238 20.91 6.90 6.65
C GLU A 238 20.57 5.80 7.68
N GLU A 239 19.49 5.99 8.44
CA GLU A 239 18.98 4.98 9.38
C GLU A 239 18.62 3.66 8.69
N GLY A 240 17.98 3.71 7.51
CA GLY A 240 17.66 2.51 6.74
C GLY A 240 18.90 1.76 6.25
N ILE A 241 19.96 2.46 5.86
CA ILE A 241 21.26 1.83 5.53
C ILE A 241 21.81 1.07 6.75
N TRP A 242 21.83 1.71 7.92
CA TRP A 242 22.31 1.06 9.15
C TRP A 242 21.45 -0.12 9.57
N GLU A 243 20.12 0.00 9.42
CA GLU A 243 19.20 -1.11 9.71
C GLU A 243 19.42 -2.30 8.78
N PHE A 244 19.61 -2.05 7.47
CA PHE A 244 19.99 -3.09 6.52
C PHE A 244 21.34 -3.73 6.89
N LEU A 245 22.36 -2.95 7.18
CA LEU A 245 23.66 -3.47 7.56
C LEU A 245 23.61 -4.32 8.84
N ARG A 246 22.76 -3.95 9.81
CA ARG A 246 22.57 -4.68 11.06
C ARG A 246 21.79 -5.98 10.86
N THR A 247 20.72 -5.98 10.05
CA THR A 247 19.79 -7.10 9.94
C THR A 247 19.97 -7.95 8.68
N GLY A 248 20.43 -7.35 7.58
CA GLY A 248 20.39 -7.93 6.24
C GLY A 248 18.97 -8.07 5.69
N HIS A 249 17.98 -7.38 6.28
CA HIS A 249 16.58 -7.45 5.83
C HIS A 249 16.38 -6.63 4.57
N LEU A 250 15.83 -7.29 3.54
CA LEU A 250 15.39 -6.66 2.28
C LEU A 250 13.89 -6.43 2.41
N GLU A 251 13.49 -5.19 2.69
CA GLU A 251 12.10 -4.83 3.03
C GLU A 251 11.08 -5.17 1.93
N GLU A 252 11.53 -5.24 0.69
CA GLU A 252 10.70 -5.52 -0.49
C GLU A 252 10.29 -6.99 -0.60
N TYR A 253 10.97 -7.89 0.14
CA TYR A 253 10.79 -9.32 -0.01
C TYR A 253 10.45 -10.00 1.32
N PRO A 254 9.49 -10.94 1.29
CA PRO A 254 9.19 -11.74 2.47
C PRO A 254 10.41 -12.51 2.99
N SER A 255 10.64 -12.53 4.29
CA SER A 255 11.81 -13.16 4.91
C SER A 255 11.92 -14.66 4.68
N TYR A 256 10.84 -15.35 4.27
CA TYR A 256 10.86 -16.77 3.98
C TYR A 256 11.49 -17.13 2.63
N ILE A 257 11.63 -16.14 1.71
CA ILE A 257 12.21 -16.41 0.38
C ILE A 257 13.73 -16.32 0.34
N TYR A 258 14.36 -15.75 1.36
CA TYR A 258 15.81 -15.60 1.40
C TYR A 258 16.36 -15.76 2.81
N THR A 259 17.64 -16.09 2.90
CA THR A 259 18.42 -16.03 4.12
C THR A 259 19.11 -14.69 4.21
N ALA A 260 19.11 -14.06 5.38
CA ALA A 260 19.78 -12.77 5.57
C ALA A 260 21.24 -12.82 5.07
N PRO A 261 21.67 -11.91 4.18
CA PRO A 261 23.02 -11.89 3.64
C PRO A 261 24.09 -11.78 4.75
N SER A 262 25.28 -12.32 4.49
CA SER A 262 26.40 -12.18 5.39
C SER A 262 26.84 -10.72 5.53
N PRO A 263 27.57 -10.33 6.61
CA PRO A 263 28.09 -8.98 6.74
C PRO A 263 28.89 -8.50 5.52
N GLU A 264 29.67 -9.38 4.89
CA GLU A 264 30.44 -9.11 3.68
C GLU A 264 29.53 -8.81 2.48
N ASP A 265 28.45 -9.58 2.32
CA ASP A 265 27.49 -9.36 1.22
C ASP A 265 26.70 -8.07 1.43
N ARG A 266 26.33 -7.74 2.68
CA ARG A 266 25.64 -6.49 2.99
C ARG A 266 26.48 -5.28 2.62
N ILE A 267 27.75 -5.28 3.03
CA ILE A 267 28.65 -4.16 2.72
C ILE A 267 28.97 -4.09 1.23
N LEU A 268 29.01 -5.23 0.53
CA LEU A 268 29.18 -5.25 -0.92
C LEU A 268 28.01 -4.54 -1.62
N LEU A 269 26.77 -4.78 -1.21
CA LEU A 269 25.61 -4.09 -1.78
C LEU A 269 25.66 -2.57 -1.54
N ILE A 270 26.07 -2.11 -0.35
CA ILE A 270 26.26 -0.68 -0.10
C ILE A 270 27.39 -0.09 -0.94
N LYS A 271 28.48 -0.82 -1.17
CA LYS A 271 29.55 -0.40 -2.08
C LYS A 271 29.04 -0.27 -3.53
N LEU A 272 28.22 -1.20 -3.99
CA LEU A 272 27.61 -1.12 -5.32
C LEU A 272 26.68 0.09 -5.42
N LEU A 273 25.79 0.30 -4.43
CA LEU A 273 24.93 1.49 -4.35
C LEU A 273 25.75 2.79 -4.41
N THR A 274 26.84 2.86 -3.65
CA THR A 274 27.76 4.00 -3.64
C THR A 274 28.42 4.23 -5.01
N LYS A 275 28.73 3.15 -5.71
CA LYS A 275 29.29 3.21 -7.08
C LYS A 275 28.25 3.79 -8.06
N GLU A 276 26.99 3.33 -8.01
CA GLU A 276 25.91 3.86 -8.85
C GLU A 276 25.68 5.36 -8.58
N LEU A 277 25.72 5.79 -7.32
CA LEU A 277 25.63 7.21 -6.96
C LEU A 277 26.77 8.03 -7.57
N ARG A 278 28.02 7.54 -7.54
CA ARG A 278 29.16 8.22 -8.16
C ARG A 278 29.03 8.38 -9.67
N HIS A 279 28.48 7.37 -10.34
CA HIS A 279 28.27 7.40 -11.79
C HIS A 279 27.02 8.19 -12.18
N ASN A 280 26.22 8.61 -11.20
CA ASN A 280 24.94 9.30 -11.42
C ASN A 280 24.01 8.50 -12.36
N THR A 281 24.00 7.18 -12.20
CA THR A 281 23.26 6.24 -13.03
C THR A 281 21.76 6.50 -12.94
N TYR A 282 21.27 6.84 -11.73
CA TYR A 282 19.91 7.31 -11.45
C TYR A 282 19.92 8.24 -10.24
N ARG A 283 18.85 9.02 -10.09
CA ARG A 283 18.79 10.05 -9.04
C ARG A 283 18.56 9.40 -7.66
N MET A 284 19.51 9.59 -6.76
CA MET A 284 19.43 9.14 -5.36
C MET A 284 19.35 10.33 -4.42
N ARG A 285 18.42 10.29 -3.47
CA ARG A 285 18.21 11.35 -2.48
C ARG A 285 18.18 10.74 -1.08
N MET A 286 19.16 11.06 -0.25
CA MET A 286 19.24 10.60 1.14
C MET A 286 18.63 11.63 2.07
N LEU A 287 17.64 11.23 2.84
CA LEU A 287 16.96 12.07 3.83
C LEU A 287 17.90 12.43 4.98
N ARG A 288 17.81 13.67 5.47
CA ARG A 288 18.51 14.12 6.67
C ARG A 288 17.92 13.56 7.96
N GLN A 289 16.62 13.28 7.94
CA GLN A 289 15.87 12.67 9.04
C GLN A 289 14.64 11.97 8.48
N SER A 290 14.13 11.01 9.22
CA SER A 290 12.90 10.31 8.87
C SER A 290 11.72 11.29 8.75
N ILE A 291 10.89 11.12 7.72
CA ILE A 291 9.72 11.96 7.49
C ILE A 291 8.52 11.36 8.25
N GLY A 292 8.14 12.03 9.35
CA GLY A 292 6.95 11.68 10.13
C GLY A 292 7.02 10.28 10.78
N PRO A 293 5.86 9.68 11.09
CA PRO A 293 5.79 8.36 11.70
C PRO A 293 5.95 7.20 10.71
N VAL A 294 6.48 7.44 9.50
CA VAL A 294 6.80 6.37 8.55
C VAL A 294 7.88 5.52 9.20
N ARG A 295 7.44 4.40 9.78
CA ARG A 295 8.33 3.42 10.41
C ARG A 295 9.12 2.70 9.33
N ASN A 296 10.30 2.22 9.69
CA ASN A 296 11.05 1.28 8.86
C ASN A 296 10.11 0.17 8.37
N GLY A 297 10.09 -0.11 7.07
CA GLY A 297 9.24 -1.12 6.45
C GLY A 297 8.01 -0.59 5.70
N ALA A 298 7.88 0.73 5.49
CA ALA A 298 6.91 1.28 4.54
C ALA A 298 7.62 1.71 3.26
N ASN A 299 7.25 1.09 2.15
CA ASN A 299 7.79 1.41 0.82
C ASN A 299 6.67 1.91 -0.08
N ILE A 300 6.95 2.94 -0.83
CA ILE A 300 6.04 3.52 -1.83
C ILE A 300 6.78 3.52 -3.17
N TYR A 301 6.19 2.87 -4.15
CA TYR A 301 6.65 2.92 -5.53
C TYR A 301 5.54 3.50 -6.40
N ILE A 302 5.83 4.58 -7.12
CA ILE A 302 4.82 5.32 -7.89
C ILE A 302 5.36 5.69 -9.26
N THR A 303 4.54 5.45 -10.27
CA THR A 303 4.67 5.96 -11.63
C THR A 303 3.42 6.75 -12.01
N SER A 304 3.37 7.32 -13.21
CA SER A 304 2.17 8.00 -13.71
C SER A 304 0.99 7.07 -14.01
N SER A 305 1.22 5.76 -14.12
CA SER A 305 0.21 4.79 -14.56
C SER A 305 -0.10 3.69 -13.56
N ALA A 306 0.78 3.44 -12.61
CA ALA A 306 0.59 2.42 -11.59
C ALA A 306 1.55 2.67 -10.41
N GLY A 307 1.26 2.04 -9.27
CA GLY A 307 2.12 2.10 -8.11
C GLY A 307 1.75 1.07 -7.06
N TYR A 308 2.54 0.98 -6.00
CA TYR A 308 2.20 0.16 -4.84
C TYR A 308 2.64 0.79 -3.52
N LEU A 309 1.94 0.42 -2.48
CA LEU A 309 2.35 0.60 -1.09
C LEU A 309 2.72 -0.77 -0.53
N LEU A 310 3.88 -0.84 0.08
CA LEU A 310 4.33 -2.03 0.81
C LEU A 310 4.59 -1.62 2.26
N PHE A 311 4.06 -2.35 3.21
CA PHE A 311 4.33 -2.14 4.63
C PHE A 311 4.10 -3.43 5.44
N THR A 312 4.79 -3.52 6.57
CA THR A 312 4.60 -4.63 7.51
C THR A 312 3.72 -4.16 8.67
N PRO A 313 2.52 -4.72 8.85
CA PRO A 313 1.65 -4.37 9.97
C PRO A 313 2.31 -4.66 11.31
N LEU A 314 1.96 -3.87 12.34
CA LEU A 314 2.43 -4.08 13.70
C LEU A 314 2.04 -5.49 14.19
N GLY A 315 3.05 -6.25 14.65
CA GLY A 315 2.84 -7.62 15.15
C GLY A 315 2.74 -8.69 14.07
N SER A 316 2.87 -8.32 12.78
CA SER A 316 2.99 -9.26 11.66
C SER A 316 4.44 -9.39 11.21
N SER A 317 4.82 -10.57 10.72
CA SER A 317 6.07 -10.80 9.98
C SER A 317 5.86 -10.83 8.47
N THR A 318 4.60 -10.69 8.02
CA THR A 318 4.24 -10.77 6.60
C THR A 318 3.96 -9.37 6.08
N PRO A 319 4.68 -8.91 5.05
CA PRO A 319 4.40 -7.63 4.42
C PRO A 319 3.05 -7.66 3.68
N VAL A 320 2.37 -6.52 3.67
CA VAL A 320 1.15 -6.28 2.90
C VAL A 320 1.51 -5.45 1.69
N TYR A 321 1.19 -5.95 0.53
CA TYR A 321 1.35 -5.31 -0.76
C TYR A 321 0.00 -4.81 -1.25
N LEU A 322 -0.10 -3.51 -1.52
CA LEU A 322 -1.31 -2.88 -2.05
C LEU A 322 -0.95 -2.17 -3.36
N ASN A 323 -1.45 -2.67 -4.47
CA ASN A 323 -1.31 -1.99 -5.76
C ASN A 323 -2.32 -0.85 -5.89
N ILE A 324 -1.90 0.23 -6.53
CA ILE A 324 -2.68 1.44 -6.78
C ILE A 324 -2.69 1.69 -8.29
N GLU A 325 -3.87 1.75 -8.87
CA GLU A 325 -4.08 2.06 -10.30
C GLU A 325 -5.01 3.27 -10.48
N GLU A 326 -5.52 3.83 -9.37
CA GLU A 326 -6.39 5.00 -9.40
C GLU A 326 -5.56 6.26 -9.71
N THR A 327 -5.84 6.89 -10.84
CA THR A 327 -5.04 7.99 -11.41
C THR A 327 -4.93 9.19 -10.48
N GLY A 328 -6.00 9.58 -9.78
CA GLY A 328 -5.99 10.73 -8.87
C GLY A 328 -5.05 10.52 -7.68
N LEU A 329 -4.98 9.29 -7.14
CA LEU A 329 -4.03 8.94 -6.09
C LEU A 329 -2.60 8.94 -6.61
N LEU A 330 -2.35 8.34 -7.78
CA LEU A 330 -1.02 8.34 -8.39
C LEU A 330 -0.51 9.76 -8.62
N MET A 331 -1.33 10.62 -9.20
CA MET A 331 -0.97 12.04 -9.42
C MET A 331 -0.72 12.78 -8.10
N THR A 332 -1.47 12.47 -7.04
CA THR A 332 -1.25 13.05 -5.72
C THR A 332 0.09 12.64 -5.12
N PHE A 333 0.47 11.38 -5.25
CA PHE A 333 1.78 10.92 -4.78
C PHE A 333 2.93 11.51 -5.61
N LEU A 334 2.77 11.64 -6.93
CA LEU A 334 3.76 12.28 -7.79
C LEU A 334 3.95 13.75 -7.39
N ASP A 335 2.85 14.51 -7.22
CA ASP A 335 2.90 15.91 -6.76
C ASP A 335 3.58 16.05 -5.39
N PHE A 336 3.29 15.13 -4.47
CA PHE A 336 3.97 15.09 -3.17
C PHE A 336 5.48 14.92 -3.33
N PHE A 337 5.94 13.96 -4.13
CA PHE A 337 7.36 13.71 -4.33
C PHE A 337 8.06 14.84 -5.09
N ASP A 338 7.41 15.43 -6.09
CA ASP A 338 7.92 16.57 -6.85
C ASP A 338 8.03 17.84 -6.00
N SER A 339 7.11 18.02 -5.04
CA SER A 339 7.07 19.17 -4.14
C SER A 339 7.95 19.05 -2.90
N MET A 340 8.67 17.95 -2.71
CA MET A 340 9.55 17.76 -1.55
C MET A 340 10.67 18.78 -1.54
N ASP A 341 10.79 19.54 -0.44
CA ASP A 341 11.82 20.56 -0.27
C ASP A 341 13.24 19.94 -0.30
N GLU A 342 14.14 20.57 -1.05
CA GLU A 342 15.54 20.12 -1.17
C GLU A 342 16.28 20.13 0.18
N SER A 343 15.86 20.97 1.14
CA SER A 343 16.44 21.01 2.49
C SER A 343 16.24 19.72 3.30
N LEU A 344 15.26 18.86 2.91
CA LEU A 344 15.03 17.55 3.53
C LEU A 344 16.14 16.54 3.22
N PHE A 345 16.97 16.82 2.22
CA PHE A 345 17.96 15.88 1.71
C PHE A 345 19.38 16.34 1.93
N TYR A 346 20.30 15.40 2.01
CA TYR A 346 21.72 15.70 1.90
C TYR A 346 22.07 16.00 0.44
N PRO A 347 22.96 16.98 0.18
CA PRO A 347 23.52 17.17 -1.16
C PRO A 347 24.21 15.89 -1.65
N PRO A 348 24.28 15.61 -2.97
CA PRO A 348 24.86 14.37 -3.50
C PRO A 348 26.29 14.09 -3.02
N ALA A 349 27.15 15.13 -2.93
CA ALA A 349 28.52 14.99 -2.44
C ALA A 349 28.56 14.60 -0.94
N GLU A 350 27.67 15.15 -0.13
CA GLU A 350 27.55 14.80 1.29
C GLU A 350 26.96 13.39 1.47
N THR A 351 25.96 13.02 0.66
CA THR A 351 25.41 11.66 0.62
C THR A 351 26.53 10.64 0.34
N LEU A 352 27.35 10.90 -0.67
CA LEU A 352 28.47 10.03 -1.02
C LEU A 352 29.47 9.88 0.16
N SER A 353 29.88 10.99 0.75
CA SER A 353 30.84 11.01 1.89
C SER A 353 30.27 10.24 3.10
N ARG A 354 28.96 10.35 3.38
CA ARG A 354 28.29 9.60 4.45
C ARG A 354 28.27 8.10 4.17
N LEU A 355 27.93 7.68 2.95
CA LEU A 355 27.96 6.27 2.56
C LEU A 355 29.36 5.68 2.68
N GLU A 356 30.40 6.41 2.24
CA GLU A 356 31.80 6.00 2.39
C GLU A 356 32.21 5.83 3.86
N LYS A 357 31.79 6.75 4.71
CA LYS A 357 32.01 6.66 6.15
C LYS A 357 31.31 5.44 6.75
N ILE A 358 30.04 5.20 6.41
CA ILE A 358 29.29 4.01 6.86
C ILE A 358 30.02 2.73 6.46
N ILE A 359 30.52 2.66 5.21
CA ILE A 359 31.31 1.51 4.73
C ILE A 359 32.56 1.29 5.58
N GLN A 360 33.29 2.36 5.91
CA GLN A 360 34.49 2.28 6.75
C GLN A 360 34.17 1.83 8.17
N ASP A 361 33.19 2.48 8.81
CA ASP A 361 32.79 2.19 10.20
C ASP A 361 32.29 0.75 10.34
N TYR A 362 31.45 0.29 9.41
CA TYR A 362 30.95 -1.09 9.43
C TYR A 362 32.05 -2.12 9.18
N SER A 363 32.93 -1.87 8.20
CA SER A 363 34.05 -2.79 7.90
C SER A 363 34.99 -2.90 9.10
N ALA A 364 35.29 -1.83 9.81
CA ALA A 364 36.15 -1.84 10.98
C ALA A 364 35.54 -2.59 12.17
N ALA A 365 34.18 -2.65 12.25
CA ALA A 365 33.47 -3.27 13.36
C ALA A 365 33.14 -4.76 13.14
N TYR A 366 32.99 -5.21 11.89
CA TYR A 366 32.41 -6.52 11.57
C TYR A 366 33.18 -7.37 10.56
N LEU A 367 34.19 -6.83 9.91
CA LEU A 367 35.10 -7.52 8.98
C LEU A 367 36.55 -7.46 9.45
#